data_abc6d08cf2e10b237280c0ee0dcbbef6
#
_entry.id   abc6d08cf2e10b237280c0ee0dcbbef6
#
_cell.length_a   1.000
_cell.length_b   1.000
_cell.length_c   1.000
_cell.angle_alpha   90.00
_cell.angle_beta   90.00
_cell.angle_gamma   90.00
#
_symmetry.space_group_name_H-M   'P 1'
#
loop_
_entity.id
_entity.type
_entity.pdbx_description
1 polymer ?
#
loop_
_entity_poly.entity_id
_entity_poly.type
_entity_poly.pdbx_seq_one_letter_code
_entity_poly.pdbx_strand_id
1 'polypeptide(L)'
;MQKLVIEGGKPLEGEIFLHGAKNSALPILAGTLLCDGETVLENCPRLTDVFAACRILTHLGCRCTVQEHTVTVQVRDLCADTIPEVLMQEMRSSIIFLGAVLGRSGSCHLSYPGGCELGPRPIDMHLDALRQMGAHFSVHGGQLDCTAPEGLHGAGTVSYTHLR
;
A
#
# COMPACT_ATOMS: atom_id res chain seq x y z
N MET A 1 15.38 -22.37 11.69
CA MET A 1 13.91 -22.48 11.63
C MET A 1 13.34 -21.98 12.96
N GLN A 2 12.48 -20.98 12.95
CA GLN A 2 11.74 -20.60 14.15
C GLN A 2 10.59 -21.58 14.32
N LYS A 3 10.40 -22.09 15.55
CA LYS A 3 9.35 -23.05 15.88
C LYS A 3 8.43 -22.41 16.92
N LEU A 4 7.14 -22.39 16.65
CA LEU A 4 6.10 -21.99 17.60
C LEU A 4 5.55 -23.25 18.26
N VAL A 5 5.59 -23.32 19.59
CA VAL A 5 5.01 -24.40 20.38
C VAL A 5 3.85 -23.81 21.18
N ILE A 6 2.68 -24.38 21.03
CA ILE A 6 1.45 -23.93 21.73
C ILE A 6 0.94 -25.09 22.59
N GLU A 7 0.83 -24.84 23.91
CA GLU A 7 0.17 -25.74 24.84
C GLU A 7 -1.20 -25.16 25.19
N GLY A 8 -2.26 -25.89 24.80
CA GLY A 8 -3.64 -25.48 25.05
C GLY A 8 -4.17 -26.03 26.37
N GLY A 9 -5.49 -25.92 26.59
CA GLY A 9 -6.21 -26.53 27.71
C GLY A 9 -6.35 -25.67 28.97
N LYS A 10 -5.89 -24.42 28.95
CA LYS A 10 -6.11 -23.42 30.00
C LYS A 10 -7.03 -22.31 29.51
N PRO A 11 -8.07 -21.92 30.30
CA PRO A 11 -8.82 -20.70 29.97
C PRO A 11 -7.91 -19.50 30.03
N LEU A 12 -8.09 -18.56 29.07
CA LEU A 12 -7.38 -17.30 29.06
C LEU A 12 -8.25 -16.24 29.72
N GLU A 13 -7.69 -15.57 30.73
CA GLU A 13 -8.31 -14.44 31.43
C GLU A 13 -7.33 -13.26 31.39
N GLY A 14 -7.83 -12.04 31.10
CA GLY A 14 -7.05 -10.84 31.08
C GLY A 14 -7.58 -9.78 30.12
N GLU A 15 -6.92 -8.65 30.10
CA GLU A 15 -7.23 -7.54 29.22
C GLU A 15 -6.13 -7.41 28.17
N ILE A 16 -6.52 -7.15 26.92
CA ILE A 16 -5.60 -6.83 25.82
C ILE A 16 -5.99 -5.52 25.18
N PHE A 17 -5.00 -4.70 24.91
CA PHE A 17 -5.18 -3.48 24.11
C PHE A 17 -5.14 -3.84 22.62
N LEU A 18 -6.21 -3.47 21.90
CA LEU A 18 -6.27 -3.61 20.45
C LEU A 18 -5.72 -2.35 19.79
N HIS A 19 -4.70 -2.54 18.98
CA HIS A 19 -4.19 -1.49 18.11
C HIS A 19 -4.95 -1.44 16.78
N GLY A 20 -4.74 -0.39 16.00
CA GLY A 20 -5.33 -0.24 14.69
C GLY A 20 -5.03 -1.42 13.76
N ALA A 21 -5.94 -1.69 12.82
CA ALA A 21 -5.82 -2.81 11.90
C ALA A 21 -4.77 -2.54 10.80
N LYS A 22 -3.96 -3.54 10.46
CA LYS A 22 -3.00 -3.49 9.35
C LYS A 22 -3.67 -3.05 8.05
N ASN A 23 -4.80 -3.67 7.72
CA ASN A 23 -5.50 -3.45 6.48
C ASN A 23 -6.16 -2.05 6.37
N SER A 24 -6.26 -1.32 7.47
CA SER A 24 -6.64 0.09 7.48
C SER A 24 -5.42 1.01 7.42
N ALA A 25 -4.37 0.69 8.19
CA ALA A 25 -3.17 1.52 8.26
C ALA A 25 -2.47 1.66 6.90
N LEU A 26 -2.33 0.56 6.14
CA LEU A 26 -1.59 0.56 4.88
C LEU A 26 -2.23 1.44 3.79
N PRO A 27 -3.56 1.34 3.49
CA PRO A 27 -4.20 2.24 2.54
C PRO A 27 -4.17 3.71 2.99
N ILE A 28 -4.30 3.98 4.29
CA ILE A 28 -4.22 5.34 4.82
C ILE A 28 -2.81 5.89 4.61
N LEU A 29 -1.76 5.11 4.89
CA LEU A 29 -0.37 5.51 4.62
C LEU A 29 -0.14 5.80 3.14
N ALA A 30 -0.62 4.95 2.23
CA ALA A 30 -0.54 5.24 0.80
C ALA A 30 -1.32 6.52 0.44
N GLY A 31 -2.50 6.70 1.01
CA GLY A 31 -3.35 7.87 0.81
C GLY A 31 -2.73 9.20 1.27
N THR A 32 -1.74 9.16 2.19
CA THR A 32 -1.02 10.39 2.61
C THR A 32 -0.33 11.09 1.44
N LEU A 33 0.06 10.35 0.39
CA LEU A 33 0.65 10.93 -0.83
C LEU A 33 -0.27 11.93 -1.53
N LEU A 34 -1.58 11.81 -1.34
CA LEU A 34 -2.59 12.69 -1.95
C LEU A 34 -2.83 13.97 -1.13
N CYS A 35 -2.22 14.08 0.05
CA CYS A 35 -2.33 15.24 0.93
C CYS A 35 -1.05 16.08 0.84
N ASP A 36 -1.18 17.40 0.89
CA ASP A 36 -0.03 18.29 1.09
C ASP A 36 0.23 18.48 2.58
N GLY A 37 1.53 18.50 2.95
CA GLY A 37 1.95 18.80 4.31
C GLY A 37 2.11 17.55 5.19
N GLU A 38 1.70 17.70 6.44
CA GLU A 38 1.92 16.67 7.48
C GLU A 38 0.63 15.93 7.81
N THR A 39 0.74 14.61 7.84
CA THR A 39 -0.34 13.71 8.30
C THR A 39 0.18 12.89 9.47
N VAL A 40 -0.59 12.86 10.56
CA VAL A 40 -0.28 12.08 11.76
C VAL A 40 -1.31 10.94 11.88
N LEU A 41 -0.83 9.70 11.88
CA LEU A 41 -1.63 8.50 12.13
C LEU A 41 -1.37 8.01 13.54
N GLU A 42 -2.37 8.11 14.39
CA GLU A 42 -2.35 7.57 15.75
C GLU A 42 -2.87 6.13 15.79
N ASN A 43 -2.53 5.42 16.85
CA ASN A 43 -2.90 4.02 17.08
C ASN A 43 -2.51 3.09 15.92
N CYS A 44 -1.41 3.37 15.25
CA CYS A 44 -0.90 2.57 14.14
C CYS A 44 -0.24 1.29 14.67
N PRO A 45 -0.53 0.11 14.09
CA PRO A 45 0.06 -1.13 14.57
C PRO A 45 1.55 -1.21 14.18
N ARG A 46 2.39 -1.69 15.10
CA ARG A 46 3.83 -1.88 14.86
C ARG A 46 4.09 -3.20 14.13
N LEU A 47 3.86 -3.20 12.84
CA LEU A 47 4.01 -4.36 11.98
C LEU A 47 5.08 -4.11 10.91
N THR A 48 5.73 -5.17 10.45
CA THR A 48 6.73 -5.10 9.37
C THR A 48 6.19 -4.42 8.12
N ASP A 49 4.93 -4.67 7.77
CA ASP A 49 4.26 -4.07 6.61
C ASP A 49 4.13 -2.54 6.75
N VAL A 50 3.88 -2.02 7.96
CA VAL A 50 3.83 -0.57 8.22
C VAL A 50 5.20 0.07 8.01
N PHE A 51 6.26 -0.59 8.48
CA PHE A 51 7.63 -0.12 8.24
C PHE A 51 8.01 -0.21 6.76
N ALA A 52 7.56 -1.25 6.04
CA ALA A 52 7.74 -1.36 4.60
C ALA A 52 7.03 -0.21 3.86
N ALA A 53 5.79 0.10 4.23
CA ALA A 53 5.05 1.24 3.69
C ALA A 53 5.79 2.57 3.92
N CYS A 54 6.33 2.79 5.13
CA CYS A 54 7.14 3.96 5.43
C CYS A 54 8.42 4.05 4.58
N ARG A 55 9.06 2.91 4.26
CA ARG A 55 10.23 2.87 3.35
C ARG A 55 9.84 3.25 1.93
N ILE A 56 8.70 2.78 1.43
CA ILE A 56 8.18 3.19 0.12
C ILE A 56 7.94 4.70 0.11
N LEU A 57 7.23 5.24 1.10
CA LEU A 57 6.99 6.68 1.22
C LEU A 57 8.28 7.49 1.27
N THR A 58 9.28 7.01 2.03
CA THR A 58 10.59 7.68 2.11
C THR A 58 11.32 7.65 0.76
N HIS A 59 11.25 6.53 0.04
CA HIS A 59 11.81 6.41 -1.30
C HIS A 59 11.17 7.40 -2.28
N LEU A 60 9.86 7.60 -2.18
CA LEU A 60 9.10 8.55 -3.00
C LEU A 60 9.36 10.03 -2.63
N GLY A 61 10.12 10.30 -1.57
CA GLY A 61 10.50 11.67 -1.16
C GLY A 61 9.78 12.18 0.08
N CYS A 62 8.93 11.38 0.72
CA CYS A 62 8.27 11.77 1.96
C CYS A 62 9.23 11.62 3.16
N ARG A 63 9.02 12.45 4.18
CA ARG A 63 9.67 12.25 5.47
C ARG A 63 8.72 11.47 6.38
N CYS A 64 9.13 10.26 6.78
CA CYS A 64 8.37 9.40 7.68
C CYS A 64 9.08 9.27 9.02
N THR A 65 8.34 9.42 10.11
CA THR A 65 8.81 9.12 11.47
C THR A 65 7.81 8.20 12.16
N VAL A 66 8.34 7.20 12.86
CA VAL A 66 7.52 6.23 13.61
C VAL A 66 7.93 6.32 15.08
N GLN A 67 7.00 6.72 15.93
CA GLN A 67 7.18 6.80 17.36
C GLN A 67 6.09 5.99 18.05
N GLU A 68 6.48 4.92 18.73
CA GLU A 68 5.55 3.96 19.33
C GLU A 68 4.45 3.52 18.36
N HIS A 69 3.22 3.98 18.57
CA HIS A 69 2.05 3.68 17.75
C HIS A 69 1.59 4.87 16.88
N THR A 70 2.46 5.86 16.71
CA THR A 70 2.19 7.04 15.88
C THR A 70 3.13 7.07 14.69
N VAL A 71 2.57 7.23 13.51
CA VAL A 71 3.31 7.43 12.26
C VAL A 71 3.02 8.83 11.74
N THR A 72 4.06 9.62 11.59
CA THR A 72 3.97 10.95 10.98
C THR A 72 4.58 10.90 9.59
N VAL A 73 3.81 11.33 8.60
CA VAL A 73 4.23 11.41 7.20
C VAL A 73 4.16 12.87 6.77
N GLN A 74 5.27 13.41 6.33
CA GLN A 74 5.33 14.75 5.73
C GLN A 74 5.57 14.61 4.24
N VAL A 75 4.59 15.05 3.46
CA VAL A 75 4.63 15.06 2.01
C VAL A 75 4.91 16.49 1.54
N ARG A 76 5.88 16.61 0.64
CA ARG A 76 6.19 17.83 -0.10
C ARG A 76 6.14 17.48 -1.59
N ASP A 77 7.23 17.70 -2.29
CA ASP A 77 7.37 17.27 -3.69
C ASP A 77 7.82 15.81 -3.72
N LEU A 78 7.17 14.99 -4.56
CA LEU A 78 7.67 13.65 -4.81
C LEU A 78 8.96 13.75 -5.63
N CYS A 79 9.98 13.01 -5.21
CA CYS A 79 11.25 12.95 -5.89
C CYS A 79 11.37 11.75 -6.86
N ALA A 80 10.41 10.84 -6.82
CA ALA A 80 10.34 9.66 -7.66
C ALA A 80 8.88 9.24 -7.89
N ASP A 81 8.64 8.63 -9.03
CA ASP A 81 7.38 7.94 -9.40
C ASP A 81 7.60 6.43 -9.61
N THR A 82 8.80 5.96 -9.31
CA THR A 82 9.23 4.58 -9.47
C THR A 82 9.38 3.92 -8.10
N ILE A 83 8.75 2.75 -7.92
CA ILE A 83 8.93 1.93 -6.73
C ILE A 83 9.78 0.70 -7.08
N PRO A 84 11.01 0.58 -6.54
CA PRO A 84 11.90 -0.53 -6.83
C PRO A 84 11.32 -1.89 -6.41
N GLU A 85 11.70 -2.92 -7.14
CA GLU A 85 11.26 -4.30 -6.90
C GLU A 85 11.48 -4.75 -5.45
N VAL A 86 12.64 -4.43 -4.88
CA VAL A 86 12.97 -4.77 -3.49
C VAL A 86 11.91 -4.25 -2.52
N LEU A 87 11.45 -3.01 -2.69
CA LEU A 87 10.40 -2.44 -1.84
C LEU A 87 9.02 -3.02 -2.14
N MET A 88 8.75 -3.35 -3.41
CA MET A 88 7.50 -4.02 -3.79
C MET A 88 7.36 -5.41 -3.20
N GLN A 89 8.49 -6.12 -3.02
CA GLN A 89 8.52 -7.48 -2.47
C GLN A 89 8.43 -7.52 -0.94
N GLU A 90 8.75 -6.43 -0.24
CA GLU A 90 8.73 -6.39 1.22
C GLU A 90 7.32 -6.54 1.82
N MET A 91 6.29 -6.11 1.09
CA MET A 91 4.91 -6.31 1.52
C MET A 91 3.99 -6.60 0.32
N ARG A 92 3.08 -7.55 0.51
CA ARG A 92 2.16 -8.01 -0.54
C ARG A 92 1.16 -6.97 -1.02
N SER A 93 0.78 -6.06 -0.13
CA SER A 93 -0.16 -4.97 -0.41
C SER A 93 0.52 -3.73 -1.00
N SER A 94 1.78 -3.82 -1.43
CA SER A 94 2.51 -2.70 -2.04
C SER A 94 1.80 -2.10 -3.26
N ILE A 95 0.99 -2.91 -3.96
CA ILE A 95 0.18 -2.44 -5.10
C ILE A 95 -0.77 -1.29 -4.75
N ILE A 96 -1.14 -1.11 -3.49
CA ILE A 96 -2.00 0.02 -3.06
C ILE A 96 -1.35 1.38 -3.35
N PHE A 97 -0.03 1.45 -3.41
CA PHE A 97 0.69 2.68 -3.74
C PHE A 97 0.50 3.10 -5.20
N LEU A 98 0.16 2.17 -6.12
CA LEU A 98 -0.06 2.49 -7.53
C LEU A 98 -1.04 3.64 -7.72
N GLY A 99 -2.24 3.53 -7.16
CA GLY A 99 -3.27 4.55 -7.31
C GLY A 99 -2.90 5.90 -6.68
N ALA A 100 -2.22 5.87 -5.53
CA ALA A 100 -1.81 7.08 -4.84
C ALA A 100 -0.68 7.83 -5.60
N VAL A 101 0.35 7.09 -6.05
CA VAL A 101 1.43 7.68 -6.85
C VAL A 101 0.90 8.21 -8.17
N LEU A 102 0.12 7.39 -8.90
CA LEU A 102 -0.47 7.80 -10.18
C LEU A 102 -1.37 9.04 -10.04
N GLY A 103 -2.19 9.09 -8.98
CA GLY A 103 -3.05 10.25 -8.70
C GLY A 103 -2.27 11.51 -8.32
N ARG A 104 -1.07 11.37 -7.74
CA ARG A 104 -0.23 12.51 -7.33
C ARG A 104 0.67 13.01 -8.45
N SER A 105 1.33 12.11 -9.19
CA SER A 105 2.36 12.45 -10.17
C SER A 105 1.93 12.27 -11.63
N GLY A 106 0.79 11.63 -11.90
CA GLY A 106 0.35 11.32 -13.26
C GLY A 106 1.11 10.15 -13.91
N SER A 107 2.16 9.66 -13.27
CA SER A 107 2.94 8.47 -13.69
C SER A 107 3.30 7.60 -12.49
N CYS A 108 3.46 6.30 -12.73
CA CYS A 108 3.93 5.35 -11.72
C CYS A 108 4.60 4.16 -12.41
N HIS A 109 5.81 3.84 -11.97
CA HIS A 109 6.57 2.70 -12.45
C HIS A 109 6.84 1.75 -11.27
N LEU A 110 6.44 0.50 -11.40
CA LEU A 110 6.65 -0.49 -10.34
C LEU A 110 6.83 -1.89 -10.91
N SER A 111 7.55 -2.72 -10.19
CA SER A 111 7.62 -4.15 -10.53
C SER A 111 6.26 -4.80 -10.29
N TYR A 112 5.91 -5.72 -11.17
CA TYR A 112 4.69 -6.49 -11.00
C TYR A 112 4.73 -7.19 -9.62
N PRO A 113 3.69 -7.06 -8.78
CA PRO A 113 3.72 -7.63 -7.45
C PRO A 113 3.97 -9.13 -7.53
N GLY A 114 5.01 -9.59 -6.85
CA GLY A 114 5.38 -11.00 -6.80
C GLY A 114 4.25 -11.87 -6.26
N GLY A 115 4.19 -13.11 -6.71
CA GLY A 115 3.31 -14.12 -6.14
C GLY A 115 3.66 -14.39 -4.67
N CYS A 116 2.73 -14.94 -3.92
CA CYS A 116 2.99 -15.46 -2.59
C CYS A 116 3.12 -16.98 -2.65
N GLU A 117 3.75 -17.57 -1.64
CA GLU A 117 3.76 -19.03 -1.43
C GLU A 117 2.35 -19.66 -1.46
N LEU A 118 1.30 -18.86 -1.19
CA LEU A 118 -0.12 -19.26 -1.24
C LEU A 118 -0.76 -19.13 -2.63
N GLY A 119 -0.01 -18.71 -3.67
CA GLY A 119 -0.46 -18.61 -5.05
C GLY A 119 -0.50 -17.19 -5.63
N PRO A 120 -0.81 -17.07 -6.95
CA PRO A 120 -0.88 -15.80 -7.63
C PRO A 120 -2.03 -14.94 -7.08
N ARG A 121 -1.81 -13.63 -6.96
CA ARG A 121 -2.88 -12.68 -6.67
C ARG A 121 -3.03 -11.72 -7.84
N PRO A 122 -4.07 -11.94 -8.65
CA PRO A 122 -4.33 -11.07 -9.79
C PRO A 122 -4.63 -9.65 -9.32
N ILE A 123 -4.13 -8.67 -10.06
CA ILE A 123 -4.37 -7.23 -9.87
C ILE A 123 -5.21 -6.64 -11.00
N ASP A 124 -5.74 -7.50 -11.86
CA ASP A 124 -6.53 -7.17 -13.04
C ASP A 124 -7.69 -6.22 -12.72
N MET A 125 -8.49 -6.52 -11.71
CA MET A 125 -9.59 -5.64 -11.29
C MET A 125 -9.11 -4.25 -10.84
N HIS A 126 -7.93 -4.17 -10.21
CA HIS A 126 -7.30 -2.91 -9.83
C HIS A 126 -6.95 -2.08 -11.07
N LEU A 127 -6.29 -2.72 -12.04
CA LEU A 127 -5.90 -2.09 -13.29
C LEU A 127 -7.13 -1.71 -14.13
N ASP A 128 -8.16 -2.55 -14.17
CA ASP A 128 -9.38 -2.26 -14.92
C ASP A 128 -10.15 -1.06 -14.33
N ALA A 129 -10.23 -0.95 -13.02
CA ALA A 129 -10.82 0.22 -12.37
C ALA A 129 -10.04 1.51 -12.71
N LEU A 130 -8.71 1.48 -12.62
CA LEU A 130 -7.90 2.63 -12.96
C LEU A 130 -7.93 2.98 -14.46
N ARG A 131 -8.04 1.96 -15.37
CA ARG A 131 -8.28 2.23 -16.81
C ARG A 131 -9.57 2.99 -17.05
N GLN A 132 -10.65 2.60 -16.36
CA GLN A 132 -11.94 3.32 -16.46
C GLN A 132 -11.83 4.76 -15.93
N MET A 133 -10.88 5.01 -15.03
CA MET A 133 -10.56 6.35 -14.51
C MET A 133 -9.60 7.13 -15.43
N GLY A 134 -9.19 6.60 -16.58
CA GLY A 134 -8.32 7.27 -17.55
C GLY A 134 -6.85 6.90 -17.49
N ALA A 135 -6.47 5.89 -16.71
CA ALA A 135 -5.08 5.41 -16.68
C ALA A 135 -4.75 4.48 -17.85
N HIS A 136 -3.52 4.57 -18.32
CA HIS A 136 -2.92 3.70 -19.32
C HIS A 136 -1.85 2.83 -18.68
N PHE A 137 -1.78 1.56 -19.10
CA PHE A 137 -0.87 0.56 -18.55
C PHE A 137 -0.13 -0.18 -19.65
N SER A 138 1.16 -0.37 -19.46
CA SER A 138 1.98 -1.30 -20.25
C SER A 138 2.83 -2.17 -19.33
N VAL A 139 3.13 -3.38 -19.78
CA VAL A 139 3.97 -4.32 -19.03
C VAL A 139 5.14 -4.72 -19.90
N HIS A 140 6.35 -4.44 -19.43
CA HIS A 140 7.60 -4.78 -20.11
C HIS A 140 8.57 -5.42 -19.13
N GLY A 141 9.01 -6.65 -19.41
CA GLY A 141 10.03 -7.34 -18.60
C GLY A 141 9.66 -7.54 -17.12
N GLY A 142 8.37 -7.67 -16.79
CA GLY A 142 7.90 -7.77 -15.41
C GLY A 142 7.74 -6.43 -14.69
N GLN A 143 7.93 -5.33 -15.38
CA GLN A 143 7.68 -3.97 -14.91
C GLN A 143 6.34 -3.47 -15.42
N LEU A 144 5.57 -2.85 -14.57
CA LEU A 144 4.30 -2.21 -14.86
C LEU A 144 4.53 -0.69 -14.94
N ASP A 145 4.32 -0.15 -16.14
CA ASP A 145 4.37 1.27 -16.41
C ASP A 145 2.95 1.82 -16.50
N CYS A 146 2.67 2.86 -15.73
CA CYS A 146 1.34 3.45 -15.59
C CYS A 146 1.41 4.94 -15.84
N THR A 147 0.47 5.48 -16.62
CA THR A 147 0.36 6.91 -16.89
C THR A 147 -1.08 7.36 -16.86
N ALA A 148 -1.32 8.59 -16.42
CA ALA A 148 -2.59 9.28 -16.49
C ALA A 148 -2.35 10.74 -16.96
N PRO A 149 -2.08 10.97 -18.26
CA PRO A 149 -1.63 12.27 -18.77
C PRO A 149 -2.65 13.40 -18.57
N GLU A 150 -3.93 13.08 -18.50
CA GLU A 150 -5.00 14.04 -18.22
C GLU A 150 -5.49 13.97 -16.77
N GLY A 151 -4.75 13.27 -15.90
CA GLY A 151 -5.15 12.96 -14.54
C GLY A 151 -6.19 11.84 -14.47
N LEU A 152 -6.48 11.39 -13.26
CA LEU A 152 -7.54 10.41 -13.01
C LEU A 152 -8.89 11.14 -12.84
N HIS A 153 -9.92 10.60 -13.47
CA HIS A 153 -11.29 11.11 -13.34
C HIS A 153 -12.23 10.09 -12.70
N GLY A 154 -13.39 10.53 -12.22
CA GLY A 154 -14.40 9.65 -11.64
C GLY A 154 -14.97 8.67 -12.67
N ALA A 155 -15.12 7.41 -12.28
CA ALA A 155 -15.70 6.36 -13.11
C ALA A 155 -16.62 5.45 -12.28
N GLY A 156 -17.63 4.89 -12.94
CA GLY A 156 -18.51 3.89 -12.34
C GLY A 156 -17.91 2.50 -12.47
N THR A 157 -17.30 1.99 -11.43
CA THR A 157 -16.71 0.64 -11.41
C THR A 157 -17.47 -0.27 -10.46
N VAL A 158 -17.72 -1.52 -10.85
CA VAL A 158 -18.37 -2.52 -10.00
C VAL A 158 -17.51 -3.78 -10.00
N SER A 159 -16.93 -4.11 -8.86
CA SER A 159 -16.22 -5.39 -8.68
C SER A 159 -17.09 -6.45 -8.00
N TYR A 160 -18.12 -6.04 -7.27
CA TYR A 160 -18.99 -6.92 -6.50
C TYR A 160 -20.39 -6.35 -6.40
N THR A 161 -21.40 -7.12 -6.84
CA THR A 161 -22.81 -6.74 -6.74
C THR A 161 -23.54 -7.44 -5.60
N HIS A 162 -23.00 -8.58 -5.11
CA HIS A 162 -23.59 -9.36 -4.02
C HIS A 162 -22.49 -9.95 -3.15
N LEU A 163 -22.55 -9.69 -1.85
CA LEU A 163 -21.80 -10.43 -0.85
C LEU A 163 -22.58 -11.69 -0.51
N ARG A 164 -21.95 -12.85 -0.65
CA ARG A 164 -22.47 -14.13 -0.15
C ARG A 164 -21.93 -14.41 1.24
#